data_49a222d420c1369f5674c120a068c42b
#
_entry.id   49a222d420c1369f5674c120a068c42b
#
_cell.length_a   1.000
_cell.length_b   1.000
_cell.length_c   1.000
_cell.angle_alpha   90.00
_cell.angle_beta   90.00
_cell.angle_gamma   90.00
#
_symmetry.space_group_name_H-M   'P 1'
#
loop_
_entity.id
_entity.type
_entity.pdbx_description
1 polymer ?
#
loop_
_entity_poly.entity_id
_entity_poly.type
_entity_poly.pdbx_seq_one_letter_code
_entity_poly.pdbx_strand_id
1 'polypeptide(L)'
;MNTNFIVNDYALIWNLLFGASISETIYKLKQKIWDNYRNEYNAIFKDKELIMKDYKNFIPNNDIIYNIVMENRDYEKLRKQAEKYRLEIMKLWDKNKKETDYLIKDILRKEREDYTIFVVNKELNIIDCPNEKTCVVGMDIDKKEPLKILLDMNLAMAKYHTKRYKDEYEYFKKAILELAVLNEYATRLSGRSCYQSGSPSLLSLKRWLYPYWLMYLGVEKEEFFSYMMRDKIVFEADKYAYEKELKKMNIEEFIDFCIRNKRYIVREKEAK
;
A
#
# COMPACT_ATOMS: atom_id res chain seq x y z
N MET A 1 -16.43 0.42 7.59
CA MET A 1 -15.03 0.67 8.00
C MET A 1 -14.93 2.05 8.62
N ASN A 2 -14.54 2.11 9.88
CA ASN A 2 -14.18 3.38 10.50
C ASN A 2 -12.68 3.57 10.31
N THR A 3 -12.31 4.65 9.64
CA THR A 3 -10.91 5.01 9.45
C THR A 3 -10.63 6.23 10.29
N ASN A 4 -9.72 6.09 11.24
CA ASN A 4 -9.34 7.17 12.13
C ASN A 4 -8.00 7.78 11.66
N PHE A 5 -8.01 9.07 11.35
CA PHE A 5 -6.82 9.80 10.93
C PHE A 5 -6.31 10.64 12.10
N ILE A 6 -5.12 10.34 12.57
CA ILE A 6 -4.49 11.07 13.69
C ILE A 6 -3.05 11.42 13.37
N VAL A 7 -2.61 12.58 13.86
CA VAL A 7 -1.16 12.89 13.94
C VAL A 7 -0.65 12.24 15.21
N ASN A 8 0.24 11.27 15.05
CA ASN A 8 0.86 10.56 16.17
C ASN A 8 2.31 11.01 16.31
N ASP A 9 2.67 11.58 17.47
CA ASP A 9 4.00 12.13 17.71
C ASP A 9 5.09 11.06 17.65
N TYR A 10 4.83 9.84 18.10
CA TYR A 10 5.80 8.75 18.00
C TYR A 10 6.08 8.37 16.54
N ALA A 11 5.04 8.20 15.73
CA ALA A 11 5.20 7.91 14.31
C ALA A 11 5.91 9.07 13.58
N LEU A 12 5.57 10.32 13.92
CA LEU A 12 6.19 11.50 13.32
C LEU A 12 7.67 11.60 13.68
N ILE A 13 8.02 11.48 14.97
CA ILE A 13 9.40 11.54 15.46
C ILE A 13 10.22 10.36 14.94
N TRP A 14 9.65 9.17 14.94
CA TRP A 14 10.31 7.99 14.39
C TRP A 14 10.71 8.20 12.91
N ASN A 15 9.76 8.63 12.09
CA ASN A 15 10.05 8.84 10.67
C ASN A 15 10.94 10.06 10.42
N LEU A 16 10.89 11.07 11.29
CA LEU A 16 11.84 12.17 11.29
C LEU A 16 13.28 11.69 11.52
N LEU A 17 13.48 10.84 12.51
CA LEU A 17 14.83 10.40 12.91
C LEU A 17 15.39 9.32 11.97
N PHE A 18 14.56 8.36 11.55
CA PHE A 18 15.01 7.14 10.88
C PHE A 18 14.48 6.98 9.45
N GLY A 19 13.48 7.74 9.05
CA GLY A 19 12.95 7.72 7.69
C GLY A 19 13.93 8.34 6.68
N ALA A 20 13.78 7.94 5.44
CA ALA A 20 14.41 8.63 4.32
C ALA A 20 13.70 9.98 4.13
N SER A 21 14.44 11.09 4.23
CA SER A 21 13.91 12.43 3.97
C SER A 21 14.58 13.05 2.77
N ILE A 22 13.77 13.68 1.91
CA ILE A 22 14.21 14.50 0.78
C ILE A 22 14.18 16.00 1.11
N SER A 23 13.62 16.37 2.27
CA SER A 23 13.49 17.76 2.71
C SER A 23 14.75 18.24 3.41
N GLU A 24 15.29 19.37 2.94
CA GLU A 24 16.43 20.04 3.57
C GLU A 24 16.11 20.44 5.03
N THR A 25 14.89 20.87 5.31
CA THR A 25 14.45 21.26 6.67
C THR A 25 14.48 20.06 7.61
N ILE A 26 13.95 18.91 7.18
CA ILE A 26 13.97 17.68 7.98
C ILE A 26 15.40 17.18 8.14
N TYR A 27 16.21 17.22 7.08
CA TYR A 27 17.61 16.81 7.16
C TYR A 27 18.39 17.65 8.17
N LYS A 28 18.27 18.99 8.13
CA LYS A 28 18.93 19.89 9.08
C LYS A 28 18.51 19.63 10.53
N LEU A 29 17.21 19.39 10.76
CA LEU A 29 16.72 19.07 12.11
C LEU A 29 17.29 17.73 12.60
N LYS A 30 17.25 16.70 11.75
CA LYS A 30 17.84 15.39 12.03
C LYS A 30 19.33 15.48 12.34
N GLN A 31 20.09 16.21 11.52
CA GLN A 31 21.53 16.43 11.73
C GLN A 31 21.82 17.13 13.06
N LYS A 32 21.07 18.19 13.38
CA LYS A 32 21.19 18.90 14.65
C LYS A 32 20.94 17.99 15.85
N ILE A 33 19.94 17.12 15.78
CA ILE A 33 19.65 16.15 16.83
C ILE A 33 20.79 15.14 16.93
N TRP A 34 21.25 14.60 15.81
CA TRP A 34 22.38 13.67 15.77
C TRP A 34 23.65 14.26 16.35
N ASP A 35 24.03 15.49 16.00
CA ASP A 35 25.27 16.13 16.45
C ASP A 35 25.27 16.40 17.96
N ASN A 36 24.11 16.76 18.54
CA ASN A 36 24.02 17.12 19.96
C ASN A 36 23.61 15.96 20.88
N TYR A 37 22.93 14.91 20.36
CA TYR A 37 22.31 13.85 21.16
C TYR A 37 22.54 12.45 20.56
N ARG A 38 23.79 12.21 20.18
CA ARG A 38 24.16 10.97 19.44
C ARG A 38 23.92 9.68 20.23
N ASN A 39 24.17 9.74 21.55
CA ASN A 39 24.00 8.54 22.39
C ASN A 39 22.52 8.17 22.56
N GLU A 40 21.67 9.16 22.78
CA GLU A 40 20.22 9.02 22.92
C GLU A 40 19.62 8.56 21.61
N TYR A 41 20.07 9.12 20.50
CA TYR A 41 19.67 8.70 19.16
C TYR A 41 19.99 7.21 18.91
N ASN A 42 21.21 6.78 19.23
CA ASN A 42 21.64 5.40 19.05
C ASN A 42 20.92 4.43 20.02
N ALA A 43 20.55 4.87 21.21
CA ALA A 43 19.81 4.05 22.16
C ALA A 43 18.44 3.62 21.58
N ILE A 44 17.69 4.57 21.01
CA ILE A 44 16.40 4.28 20.36
C ILE A 44 16.57 3.39 19.14
N PHE A 45 17.65 3.53 18.38
CA PHE A 45 17.86 2.73 17.18
C PHE A 45 17.91 1.22 17.45
N LYS A 46 18.32 0.82 18.66
CA LYS A 46 18.36 -0.59 19.07
C LYS A 46 16.94 -1.21 19.18
N ASP A 47 15.93 -0.39 19.52
CA ASP A 47 14.57 -0.83 19.73
C ASP A 47 13.68 -0.63 18.49
N LYS A 48 14.32 -0.36 17.34
CA LYS A 48 13.68 -0.02 16.06
C LYS A 48 12.54 -0.94 15.68
N GLU A 49 12.70 -2.25 15.78
CA GLU A 49 11.68 -3.21 15.35
C GLU A 49 10.44 -3.21 16.23
N LEU A 50 10.61 -2.99 17.55
CA LEU A 50 9.52 -2.89 18.52
C LEU A 50 8.72 -1.61 18.28
N ILE A 51 9.40 -0.49 18.06
CA ILE A 51 8.78 0.81 17.81
C ILE A 51 7.95 0.78 16.51
N MET A 52 8.49 0.19 15.45
CA MET A 52 7.77 0.09 14.17
C MET A 52 6.54 -0.80 14.23
N LYS A 53 6.49 -1.78 15.13
CA LYS A 53 5.34 -2.68 15.25
C LYS A 53 4.16 -2.05 15.96
N ASP A 54 4.37 -1.15 16.88
CA ASP A 54 3.29 -0.59 17.68
C ASP A 54 3.53 0.85 18.15
N TYR A 55 3.40 1.79 17.24
CA TYR A 55 3.46 3.23 17.59
C TYR A 55 2.44 3.68 18.65
N LYS A 56 1.36 2.92 18.85
CA LYS A 56 0.28 3.29 19.76
C LYS A 56 0.60 2.94 21.22
N ASN A 57 1.25 1.80 21.42
CA ASN A 57 1.52 1.24 22.75
C ASN A 57 2.99 1.36 23.16
N PHE A 58 3.85 1.77 22.23
CA PHE A 58 5.24 2.01 22.56
C PHE A 58 5.38 3.29 23.37
N ILE A 59 5.53 3.13 24.67
CA ILE A 59 5.96 4.18 25.58
C ILE A 59 7.42 3.87 25.89
N PRO A 60 8.37 4.56 25.26
CA PRO A 60 9.77 4.33 25.53
C PRO A 60 10.03 4.70 27.01
N ASN A 61 10.56 3.76 27.76
CA ASN A 61 11.05 4.04 29.11
C ASN A 61 12.20 5.05 28.99
N ASN A 62 11.95 6.31 29.38
CA ASN A 62 12.92 7.40 29.34
C ASN A 62 13.41 7.80 27.95
N ASP A 63 12.51 8.00 27.00
CA ASP A 63 12.90 8.53 25.71
C ASP A 63 13.26 10.01 25.79
N ILE A 64 14.44 10.26 26.29
CA ILE A 64 15.05 11.58 26.32
C ILE A 64 14.99 12.20 24.94
N ILE A 65 15.28 11.40 23.89
CA ILE A 65 15.28 11.90 22.51
C ILE A 65 13.89 12.35 22.03
N TYR A 66 12.81 11.67 22.41
CA TYR A 66 11.45 12.12 22.08
C TYR A 66 11.13 13.46 22.74
N ASN A 67 11.45 13.63 24.02
CA ASN A 67 11.25 14.89 24.74
C ASN A 67 12.07 16.02 24.10
N ILE A 68 13.35 15.77 23.78
CA ILE A 68 14.22 16.73 23.11
C ILE A 68 13.64 17.15 21.75
N VAL A 69 13.11 16.20 20.97
CA VAL A 69 12.49 16.50 19.67
C VAL A 69 11.19 17.25 19.84
N MET A 70 10.32 16.84 20.78
CA MET A 70 9.03 17.47 21.03
C MET A 70 9.16 18.92 21.51
N GLU A 71 10.18 19.25 22.28
CA GLU A 71 10.48 20.60 22.75
C GLU A 71 11.10 21.50 21.66
N ASN A 72 11.48 20.92 20.53
CA ASN A 72 12.13 21.67 19.45
C ASN A 72 11.10 22.47 18.64
N ARG A 73 11.35 23.79 18.45
CA ARG A 73 10.46 24.69 17.68
C ARG A 73 10.26 24.25 16.22
N ASP A 74 11.27 23.65 15.60
CA ASP A 74 11.18 23.19 14.22
C ASP A 74 10.31 21.93 14.13
N TYR A 75 10.36 21.06 15.13
CA TYR A 75 9.43 19.95 15.28
C TYR A 75 7.97 20.44 15.43
N GLU A 76 7.72 21.45 16.24
CA GLU A 76 6.38 22.04 16.40
C GLU A 76 5.81 22.52 15.06
N LYS A 77 6.64 23.14 14.22
CA LYS A 77 6.24 23.55 12.87
C LYS A 77 5.87 22.33 11.99
N LEU A 78 6.71 21.29 11.99
CA LEU A 78 6.46 20.06 11.25
C LEU A 78 5.17 19.38 11.71
N ARG A 79 4.91 19.36 13.01
CA ARG A 79 3.68 18.80 13.59
C ARG A 79 2.44 19.60 13.16
N LYS A 80 2.51 20.94 13.18
CA LYS A 80 1.41 21.80 12.67
C LYS A 80 1.16 21.59 11.16
N GLN A 81 2.20 21.35 10.39
CA GLN A 81 2.06 21.02 8.97
C GLN A 81 1.41 19.64 8.79
N ALA A 82 1.76 18.63 9.61
CA ALA A 82 1.14 17.33 9.59
C ALA A 82 -0.36 17.39 9.94
N GLU A 83 -0.77 18.26 10.89
CA GLU A 83 -2.19 18.47 11.19
C GLU A 83 -2.98 19.07 10.02
N LYS A 84 -2.40 20.03 9.29
CA LYS A 84 -3.03 20.55 8.07
C LYS A 84 -3.15 19.46 6.99
N TYR A 85 -2.08 18.73 6.78
CA TYR A 85 -2.03 17.63 5.83
C TYR A 85 -3.03 16.52 6.17
N ARG A 86 -3.22 16.21 7.46
CA ARG A 86 -4.24 15.27 7.94
C ARG A 86 -5.64 15.64 7.43
N LEU A 87 -6.01 16.91 7.50
CA LEU A 87 -7.30 17.38 7.02
C LEU A 87 -7.46 17.23 5.49
N GLU A 88 -6.38 17.40 4.74
CA GLU A 88 -6.37 17.22 3.29
C GLU A 88 -6.57 15.73 2.92
N ILE A 89 -5.84 14.83 3.56
CA ILE A 89 -5.96 13.37 3.34
C ILE A 89 -7.34 12.88 3.75
N MET A 90 -7.87 13.29 4.91
CA MET A 90 -9.21 12.94 5.35
C MET A 90 -10.27 13.32 4.33
N LYS A 91 -10.25 14.57 3.83
CA LYS A 91 -11.20 15.01 2.81
C LYS A 91 -11.13 14.18 1.54
N LEU A 92 -9.91 13.84 1.11
CA LEU A 92 -9.69 13.02 -0.07
C LEU A 92 -10.22 11.59 0.14
N TRP A 93 -9.93 11.01 1.29
CA TRP A 93 -10.41 9.68 1.68
C TRP A 93 -11.94 9.63 1.76
N ASP A 94 -12.55 10.56 2.48
CA ASP A 94 -14.01 10.59 2.70
C ASP A 94 -14.77 10.74 1.37
N LYS A 95 -14.23 11.55 0.46
CA LYS A 95 -14.79 11.73 -0.89
C LYS A 95 -14.80 10.42 -1.69
N ASN A 96 -13.83 9.54 -1.47
CA ASN A 96 -13.63 8.30 -2.22
C ASN A 96 -13.87 7.03 -1.37
N LYS A 97 -14.60 7.17 -0.25
CA LYS A 97 -14.85 6.07 0.69
C LYS A 97 -15.60 4.90 0.07
N LYS A 98 -16.55 5.17 -0.83
CA LYS A 98 -17.33 4.14 -1.50
C LYS A 98 -16.46 3.25 -2.39
N GLU A 99 -15.51 3.85 -3.09
CA GLU A 99 -14.57 3.16 -3.98
C GLU A 99 -13.58 2.31 -3.15
N THR A 100 -13.14 2.82 -2.00
CA THR A 100 -12.31 2.04 -1.06
C THR A 100 -13.10 0.87 -0.45
N ASP A 101 -14.34 1.09 -0.09
CA ASP A 101 -15.23 0.02 0.38
C ASP A 101 -15.43 -1.07 -0.67
N TYR A 102 -15.59 -0.68 -1.94
CA TYR A 102 -15.67 -1.60 -3.06
C TYR A 102 -14.38 -2.41 -3.23
N LEU A 103 -13.21 -1.75 -3.16
CA LEU A 103 -11.93 -2.48 -3.21
C LEU A 103 -11.87 -3.59 -2.15
N ILE A 104 -12.20 -3.28 -0.91
CA ILE A 104 -12.08 -4.23 0.20
C ILE A 104 -13.10 -5.36 0.07
N LYS A 105 -14.37 -5.04 -0.17
CA LYS A 105 -15.46 -6.01 -0.15
C LYS A 105 -15.59 -6.82 -1.44
N ASP A 106 -15.54 -6.13 -2.58
CA ASP A 106 -15.93 -6.74 -3.85
C ASP A 106 -14.70 -7.21 -4.63
N ILE A 107 -13.57 -6.50 -4.52
CA ILE A 107 -12.34 -6.89 -5.20
C ILE A 107 -11.50 -7.82 -4.33
N LEU A 108 -11.14 -7.41 -3.10
CA LEU A 108 -10.33 -8.25 -2.22
C LEU A 108 -11.15 -9.32 -1.51
N ARG A 109 -12.46 -9.13 -1.42
CA ARG A 109 -13.43 -10.02 -0.75
C ARG A 109 -13.02 -10.32 0.68
N LYS A 110 -12.65 -9.26 1.39
CA LYS A 110 -12.25 -9.29 2.81
C LYS A 110 -13.29 -8.61 3.68
N GLU A 111 -13.31 -9.01 4.94
CA GLU A 111 -14.11 -8.33 5.95
C GLU A 111 -13.57 -6.92 6.20
N ARG A 112 -14.47 -6.04 6.61
CA ARG A 112 -14.10 -4.67 7.00
C ARG A 112 -13.51 -4.67 8.40
N GLU A 113 -12.31 -4.17 8.50
CA GLU A 113 -11.68 -3.84 9.77
C GLU A 113 -11.61 -2.32 9.96
N ASP A 114 -11.51 -1.89 11.22
CA ASP A 114 -11.26 -0.50 11.56
C ASP A 114 -9.76 -0.21 11.46
N TYR A 115 -9.44 0.91 10.83
CA TYR A 115 -8.07 1.34 10.58
C TYR A 115 -7.70 2.62 11.31
N THR A 116 -6.47 2.70 11.77
CA THR A 116 -5.84 3.94 12.18
C THR A 116 -4.80 4.36 11.15
N ILE A 117 -4.95 5.55 10.62
CA ILE A 117 -3.98 6.15 9.71
C ILE A 117 -3.21 7.22 10.49
N PHE A 118 -1.95 6.93 10.77
CA PHE A 118 -1.02 7.87 11.35
C PHE A 118 -0.51 8.80 10.27
N VAL A 119 -0.97 10.05 10.31
CA VAL A 119 -0.53 11.06 9.39
C VAL A 119 0.72 11.72 9.94
N VAL A 120 1.78 11.67 9.16
CA VAL A 120 3.05 12.34 9.45
C VAL A 120 3.28 13.49 8.47
N ASN A 121 4.41 14.20 8.57
CA ASN A 121 4.68 15.30 7.66
C ASN A 121 4.90 14.78 6.22
N LYS A 122 4.26 15.43 5.24
CA LYS A 122 4.34 15.03 3.82
C LYS A 122 5.75 15.02 3.23
N GLU A 123 6.66 15.82 3.80
CA GLU A 123 8.06 15.86 3.38
C GLU A 123 8.87 14.62 3.81
N LEU A 124 8.28 13.74 4.62
CA LEU A 124 8.90 12.45 4.99
C LEU A 124 8.78 11.38 3.90
N ASN A 125 7.92 11.60 2.92
CA ASN A 125 7.74 10.75 1.74
C ASN A 125 7.59 9.25 2.07
N ILE A 126 6.67 8.93 2.98
CA ILE A 126 6.42 7.58 3.45
C ILE A 126 4.97 7.17 3.28
N ILE A 127 4.76 5.93 2.86
CA ILE A 127 3.53 5.15 3.04
C ILE A 127 3.95 3.75 3.44
N ASP A 128 3.55 3.33 4.63
CA ASP A 128 3.87 2.02 5.19
C ASP A 128 2.77 1.52 6.14
N CYS A 129 2.70 0.21 6.33
CA CYS A 129 1.78 -0.42 7.27
C CYS A 129 2.60 -1.21 8.29
N PRO A 130 2.90 -0.64 9.46
CA PRO A 130 3.71 -1.31 10.48
C PRO A 130 3.00 -2.49 11.14
N ASN A 131 1.68 -2.53 11.10
CA ASN A 131 0.84 -3.62 11.61
C ASN A 131 -0.50 -3.69 10.87
N GLU A 132 -1.31 -4.73 11.18
CA GLU A 132 -2.58 -5.05 10.49
C GLU A 132 -3.63 -3.93 10.52
N LYS A 133 -3.56 -3.02 11.50
CA LYS A 133 -4.60 -2.00 11.72
C LYS A 133 -4.09 -0.59 11.59
N THR A 134 -2.84 -0.43 11.17
CA THR A 134 -2.19 0.88 11.12
C THR A 134 -1.51 1.10 9.77
N CYS A 135 -1.77 2.24 9.18
CA CYS A 135 -1.02 2.76 8.04
C CYS A 135 -0.39 4.10 8.44
N VAL A 136 0.85 4.31 8.07
CA VAL A 136 1.55 5.59 8.21
C VAL A 136 1.57 6.27 6.86
N VAL A 137 1.16 7.53 6.79
CA VAL A 137 1.14 8.30 5.55
C VAL A 137 1.79 9.67 5.73
N GLY A 138 2.76 9.97 4.89
CA GLY A 138 3.44 11.25 4.80
C GLY A 138 4.07 11.39 3.42
N MET A 139 3.25 11.66 2.41
CA MET A 139 3.67 11.84 1.02
C MET A 139 2.98 13.06 0.45
N ASP A 140 3.65 13.83 -0.40
CA ASP A 140 3.01 14.99 -1.02
C ASP A 140 1.87 14.55 -1.96
N ILE A 141 0.77 15.29 -1.90
CA ILE A 141 -0.34 15.07 -2.82
C ILE A 141 0.01 15.73 -4.15
N ASP A 142 0.29 14.92 -5.17
CA ASP A 142 0.55 15.42 -6.50
C ASP A 142 -0.69 16.18 -7.01
N LYS A 143 -0.51 17.45 -7.37
CA LYS A 143 -1.61 18.29 -7.89
C LYS A 143 -2.16 17.80 -9.24
N LYS A 144 -1.34 17.08 -10.02
CA LYS A 144 -1.74 16.51 -11.31
C LYS A 144 -2.45 15.16 -11.12
N GLU A 145 -2.05 14.39 -10.12
CA GLU A 145 -2.58 13.06 -9.82
C GLU A 145 -2.95 12.92 -8.34
N PRO A 146 -3.91 13.71 -7.84
CA PRO A 146 -4.23 13.77 -6.40
C PRO A 146 -4.75 12.44 -5.85
N LEU A 147 -5.29 11.56 -6.69
CA LEU A 147 -5.79 10.25 -6.29
C LEU A 147 -4.69 9.20 -6.11
N LYS A 148 -3.45 9.48 -6.58
CA LYS A 148 -2.33 8.55 -6.48
C LYS A 148 -2.05 8.15 -5.04
N ILE A 149 -2.15 9.08 -4.09
CA ILE A 149 -1.92 8.76 -2.69
C ILE A 149 -2.90 7.73 -2.15
N LEU A 150 -4.17 7.73 -2.60
CA LEU A 150 -5.14 6.72 -2.23
C LEU A 150 -4.77 5.34 -2.79
N LEU A 151 -4.22 5.31 -4.02
CA LEU A 151 -3.72 4.06 -4.62
C LEU A 151 -2.57 3.50 -3.80
N ASP A 152 -1.59 4.34 -3.47
CA ASP A 152 -0.40 3.93 -2.71
C ASP A 152 -0.77 3.46 -1.29
N MET A 153 -1.67 4.17 -0.59
CA MET A 153 -2.19 3.76 0.72
C MET A 153 -2.93 2.42 0.64
N ASN A 154 -3.86 2.27 -0.29
CA ASN A 154 -4.62 1.04 -0.43
C ASN A 154 -3.75 -0.15 -0.88
N LEU A 155 -2.73 0.09 -1.69
CA LEU A 155 -1.77 -0.95 -2.08
C LEU A 155 -0.92 -1.39 -0.88
N ALA A 156 -0.45 -0.47 -0.05
CA ALA A 156 0.30 -0.78 1.17
C ALA A 156 -0.58 -1.59 2.14
N MET A 157 -1.81 -1.15 2.40
CA MET A 157 -2.77 -1.88 3.23
C MET A 157 -3.07 -3.27 2.68
N ALA A 158 -3.38 -3.40 1.38
CA ALA A 158 -3.65 -4.69 0.74
C ALA A 158 -2.46 -5.65 0.85
N LYS A 159 -1.22 -5.17 0.66
CA LYS A 159 0.00 -5.98 0.85
C LYS A 159 0.13 -6.51 2.26
N TYR A 160 -0.19 -5.69 3.24
CA TYR A 160 -0.07 -6.07 4.64
C TYR A 160 -1.15 -7.08 5.05
N HIS A 161 -2.38 -6.87 4.58
CA HIS A 161 -3.55 -7.70 4.90
C HIS A 161 -3.63 -9.03 4.16
N THR A 162 -2.76 -9.28 3.21
CA THR A 162 -2.60 -10.59 2.59
C THR A 162 -1.46 -11.35 3.25
N LYS A 163 -1.64 -12.65 3.48
CA LYS A 163 -0.62 -13.50 4.10
C LYS A 163 0.74 -13.36 3.39
N ARG A 164 1.82 -13.56 4.13
CA ARG A 164 3.17 -13.65 3.53
C ARG A 164 3.33 -14.96 2.80
N TYR A 165 3.97 -14.88 1.65
CA TYR A 165 4.38 -16.04 0.86
C TYR A 165 5.89 -16.24 0.96
N LYS A 166 6.40 -17.39 0.49
CA LYS A 166 7.83 -17.57 0.29
C LYS A 166 8.32 -16.56 -0.76
N ASP A 167 9.55 -16.11 -0.66
CA ASP A 167 10.13 -15.06 -1.53
C ASP A 167 9.92 -15.36 -3.02
N GLU A 168 10.02 -16.64 -3.41
CA GLU A 168 9.78 -17.11 -4.78
C GLU A 168 8.33 -16.93 -5.28
N TYR A 169 7.37 -16.63 -4.38
CA TYR A 169 5.95 -16.43 -4.71
C TYR A 169 5.43 -15.04 -4.37
N GLU A 170 6.18 -14.23 -3.65
CA GLU A 170 5.77 -12.86 -3.30
C GLU A 170 5.51 -11.99 -4.55
N TYR A 171 6.16 -12.29 -5.67
CA TYR A 171 5.90 -11.58 -6.92
C TYR A 171 4.51 -11.87 -7.51
N PHE A 172 3.92 -13.07 -7.30
CA PHE A 172 2.52 -13.35 -7.66
C PHE A 172 1.57 -12.48 -6.85
N LYS A 173 1.72 -12.49 -5.52
CA LYS A 173 0.96 -11.62 -4.63
C LYS A 173 1.05 -10.16 -5.07
N LYS A 174 2.25 -9.66 -5.27
CA LYS A 174 2.48 -8.28 -5.68
C LYS A 174 1.79 -7.96 -7.01
N ALA A 175 1.90 -8.84 -8.02
CA ALA A 175 1.27 -8.65 -9.32
C ALA A 175 -0.27 -8.61 -9.21
N ILE A 176 -0.86 -9.52 -8.44
CA ILE A 176 -2.30 -9.60 -8.23
C ILE A 176 -2.82 -8.38 -7.46
N LEU A 177 -2.12 -7.93 -6.42
CA LEU A 177 -2.51 -6.73 -5.68
C LEU A 177 -2.35 -5.46 -6.51
N GLU A 178 -1.37 -5.40 -7.42
CA GLU A 178 -1.29 -4.32 -8.40
C GLU A 178 -2.48 -4.34 -9.38
N LEU A 179 -2.94 -5.51 -9.83
CA LEU A 179 -4.18 -5.63 -10.62
C LEU A 179 -5.39 -5.14 -9.83
N ALA A 180 -5.51 -5.52 -8.56
CA ALA A 180 -6.63 -5.11 -7.72
C ALA A 180 -6.65 -3.59 -7.48
N VAL A 181 -5.51 -3.00 -7.13
CA VAL A 181 -5.46 -1.59 -6.72
C VAL A 181 -5.16 -0.67 -7.89
N LEU A 182 -4.11 -0.94 -8.67
CA LEU A 182 -3.65 -0.01 -9.71
C LEU A 182 -4.42 -0.16 -11.03
N ASN A 183 -5.23 -1.22 -11.17
CA ASN A 183 -6.14 -1.38 -12.29
C ASN A 183 -7.60 -1.20 -11.86
N GLU A 184 -8.18 -2.11 -11.07
CA GLU A 184 -9.62 -2.07 -10.77
C GLU A 184 -10.02 -0.87 -9.92
N TYR A 185 -9.34 -0.66 -8.78
CA TYR A 185 -9.64 0.47 -7.92
C TYR A 185 -9.32 1.80 -8.61
N ALA A 186 -8.21 1.90 -9.35
CA ALA A 186 -7.86 3.07 -10.15
C ALA A 186 -8.92 3.36 -11.22
N THR A 187 -9.48 2.34 -11.88
CA THR A 187 -10.56 2.49 -12.85
C THR A 187 -11.79 3.10 -12.21
N ARG A 188 -12.17 2.65 -11.02
CA ARG A 188 -13.29 3.21 -10.25
C ARG A 188 -13.07 4.67 -9.88
N LEU A 189 -11.84 5.02 -9.47
CA LEU A 189 -11.49 6.38 -9.06
C LEU A 189 -11.44 7.37 -10.23
N SER A 190 -10.95 6.95 -11.39
CA SER A 190 -10.59 7.86 -12.49
C SER A 190 -11.22 7.53 -13.84
N GLY A 191 -11.95 6.41 -13.95
CA GLY A 191 -12.50 5.91 -15.22
C GLY A 191 -11.43 5.37 -16.19
N ARG A 192 -10.18 5.23 -15.76
CA ARG A 192 -9.07 4.76 -16.60
C ARG A 192 -8.62 3.37 -16.15
N SER A 193 -8.72 2.39 -17.04
CA SER A 193 -8.23 1.03 -16.82
C SER A 193 -6.89 0.83 -17.51
N CYS A 194 -5.90 0.29 -16.79
CA CYS A 194 -4.65 -0.14 -17.38
C CYS A 194 -3.96 -1.22 -16.52
N TYR A 195 -4.06 -2.50 -16.93
CA TYR A 195 -3.33 -3.57 -16.25
C TYR A 195 -1.80 -3.40 -16.31
N GLN A 196 -1.31 -2.50 -17.15
CA GLN A 196 0.12 -2.18 -17.27
C GLN A 196 0.62 -1.23 -16.19
N SER A 197 -0.27 -0.63 -15.39
CA SER A 197 0.11 0.25 -14.27
C SER A 197 0.89 -0.51 -13.21
N GLY A 198 1.85 0.16 -12.56
CA GLY A 198 2.65 -0.38 -11.46
C GLY A 198 4.06 -0.82 -11.89
N SER A 199 4.58 -1.87 -11.26
CA SER A 199 5.98 -2.30 -11.42
C SER A 199 6.28 -2.86 -12.83
N PRO A 200 7.21 -2.27 -13.59
CA PRO A 200 7.56 -2.76 -14.93
C PRO A 200 8.03 -4.22 -14.93
N SER A 201 8.74 -4.64 -13.90
CA SER A 201 9.21 -6.03 -13.74
C SER A 201 8.09 -7.06 -13.61
N LEU A 202 6.87 -6.65 -13.27
CA LEU A 202 5.71 -7.52 -13.14
C LEU A 202 4.79 -7.49 -14.36
N LEU A 203 5.09 -6.69 -15.38
CA LEU A 203 4.22 -6.50 -16.53
C LEU A 203 3.89 -7.81 -17.26
N SER A 204 4.90 -8.63 -17.55
CA SER A 204 4.69 -9.93 -18.20
C SER A 204 3.84 -10.85 -17.35
N LEU A 205 4.12 -10.92 -16.06
CA LEU A 205 3.33 -11.74 -15.13
C LEU A 205 1.88 -11.26 -15.07
N LYS A 206 1.64 -9.96 -14.93
CA LYS A 206 0.27 -9.40 -14.93
C LYS A 206 -0.47 -9.72 -16.22
N ARG A 207 0.20 -9.69 -17.37
CA ARG A 207 -0.40 -10.07 -18.66
C ARG A 207 -0.86 -11.53 -18.68
N TRP A 208 -0.08 -12.46 -18.10
CA TRP A 208 -0.48 -13.86 -17.99
C TRP A 208 -1.57 -14.09 -16.96
N LEU A 209 -1.57 -13.33 -15.86
CA LEU A 209 -2.58 -13.40 -14.81
C LEU A 209 -3.91 -12.75 -15.22
N TYR A 210 -3.89 -11.80 -16.16
CA TYR A 210 -5.04 -10.97 -16.49
C TYR A 210 -6.30 -11.76 -16.91
N PRO A 211 -6.21 -12.81 -17.72
CA PRO A 211 -7.40 -13.65 -18.02
C PRO A 211 -8.01 -14.26 -16.76
N TYR A 212 -7.19 -14.80 -15.87
CA TYR A 212 -7.66 -15.41 -14.62
C TYR A 212 -8.21 -14.33 -13.66
N TRP A 213 -7.63 -13.16 -13.68
CA TRP A 213 -8.11 -12.00 -12.94
C TRP A 213 -9.52 -11.57 -13.40
N LEU A 214 -9.78 -11.50 -14.69
CA LEU A 214 -11.12 -11.18 -15.21
C LEU A 214 -12.15 -12.25 -14.81
N MET A 215 -11.78 -13.53 -14.83
CA MET A 215 -12.64 -14.60 -14.33
C MET A 215 -12.87 -14.52 -12.82
N TYR A 216 -11.84 -14.16 -12.05
CA TYR A 216 -11.99 -13.90 -10.62
C TYR A 216 -12.98 -12.77 -10.36
N LEU A 217 -12.94 -11.69 -11.13
CA LEU A 217 -13.89 -10.59 -11.04
C LEU A 217 -15.31 -10.99 -11.47
N GLY A 218 -15.46 -12.11 -12.16
CA GLY A 218 -16.75 -12.59 -12.69
C GLY A 218 -17.20 -11.84 -13.93
N VAL A 219 -16.26 -11.39 -14.75
CA VAL A 219 -16.54 -10.72 -16.03
C VAL A 219 -17.26 -11.71 -16.96
N GLU A 220 -18.38 -11.27 -17.55
CA GLU A 220 -19.20 -12.09 -18.45
C GLU A 220 -18.39 -12.54 -19.67
N LYS A 221 -18.75 -13.71 -20.22
CA LYS A 221 -17.97 -14.42 -21.23
C LYS A 221 -17.69 -13.58 -22.49
N GLU A 222 -18.70 -12.88 -22.97
CA GLU A 222 -18.62 -12.04 -24.18
C GLU A 222 -17.67 -10.87 -23.96
N GLU A 223 -17.78 -10.21 -22.80
CA GLU A 223 -16.91 -9.10 -22.40
C GLU A 223 -15.48 -9.58 -22.15
N PHE A 224 -15.31 -10.73 -21.51
CA PHE A 224 -14.01 -11.38 -21.30
C PHE A 224 -13.24 -11.56 -22.62
N PHE A 225 -13.87 -12.18 -23.63
CA PHE A 225 -13.21 -12.38 -24.92
C PHE A 225 -12.97 -11.07 -25.67
N SER A 226 -13.82 -10.06 -25.50
CA SER A 226 -13.60 -8.73 -26.03
C SER A 226 -12.29 -8.10 -25.45
N TYR A 227 -12.08 -8.23 -24.13
CA TYR A 227 -10.82 -7.79 -23.50
C TYR A 227 -9.60 -8.57 -24.02
N MET A 228 -9.71 -9.89 -24.19
CA MET A 228 -8.61 -10.71 -24.73
C MET A 228 -8.21 -10.26 -26.14
N MET A 229 -9.18 -10.00 -27.00
CA MET A 229 -8.93 -9.51 -28.36
C MET A 229 -8.33 -8.10 -28.36
N ARG A 230 -8.91 -7.17 -27.59
CA ARG A 230 -8.44 -5.79 -27.49
C ARG A 230 -6.97 -5.73 -27.04
N ASP A 231 -6.62 -6.50 -26.01
CA ASP A 231 -5.30 -6.48 -25.41
C ASP A 231 -4.33 -7.47 -26.03
N LYS A 232 -4.75 -8.16 -27.12
CA LYS A 232 -3.95 -9.15 -27.86
C LYS A 232 -3.37 -10.24 -26.94
N ILE A 233 -4.22 -10.75 -26.03
CA ILE A 233 -3.84 -11.81 -25.09
C ILE A 233 -4.35 -13.13 -25.65
N VAL A 234 -3.42 -14.08 -25.87
CA VAL A 234 -3.76 -15.44 -26.28
C VAL A 234 -4.24 -16.22 -25.06
N PHE A 235 -5.47 -16.74 -25.13
CA PHE A 235 -6.10 -17.53 -24.09
C PHE A 235 -6.83 -18.74 -24.67
N GLU A 236 -6.67 -19.90 -24.07
CA GLU A 236 -7.33 -21.13 -24.48
C GLU A 236 -8.77 -21.14 -23.96
N ALA A 237 -9.73 -21.23 -24.84
CA ALA A 237 -11.16 -21.05 -24.51
C ALA A 237 -11.70 -22.07 -23.49
N ASP A 238 -11.13 -23.27 -23.44
CA ASP A 238 -11.49 -24.33 -22.48
C ASP A 238 -11.15 -23.92 -21.03
N LYS A 239 -10.08 -23.13 -20.85
CA LYS A 239 -9.69 -22.61 -19.52
C LYS A 239 -10.70 -21.62 -18.93
N TYR A 240 -11.63 -21.10 -19.72
CA TYR A 240 -12.72 -20.27 -19.18
C TYR A 240 -13.62 -21.04 -18.19
N ALA A 241 -13.60 -22.36 -18.20
CA ALA A 241 -14.30 -23.18 -17.21
C ALA A 241 -13.91 -22.89 -15.76
N TYR A 242 -12.69 -22.36 -15.51
CA TYR A 242 -12.25 -21.94 -14.17
C TYR A 242 -13.05 -20.76 -13.61
N GLU A 243 -13.81 -20.01 -14.43
CA GLU A 243 -14.62 -18.86 -13.98
C GLU A 243 -15.54 -19.23 -12.82
N LYS A 244 -16.21 -20.41 -12.90
CA LYS A 244 -17.15 -20.86 -11.86
C LYS A 244 -16.50 -21.05 -10.49
N GLU A 245 -15.22 -21.40 -10.46
CA GLU A 245 -14.44 -21.58 -9.25
C GLU A 245 -13.84 -20.24 -8.79
N LEU A 246 -13.18 -19.53 -9.69
CA LEU A 246 -12.41 -18.32 -9.38
C LEU A 246 -13.30 -17.20 -8.83
N LYS A 247 -14.49 -17.00 -9.36
CA LYS A 247 -15.40 -15.94 -8.90
C LYS A 247 -15.93 -16.15 -7.47
N LYS A 248 -15.72 -17.32 -6.85
CA LYS A 248 -16.11 -17.61 -5.47
C LYS A 248 -14.96 -17.41 -4.48
N MET A 249 -13.73 -17.31 -4.95
CA MET A 249 -12.55 -17.17 -4.13
C MET A 249 -12.43 -15.77 -3.54
N ASN A 250 -11.83 -15.65 -2.36
CA ASN A 250 -11.27 -14.40 -1.88
C ASN A 250 -9.89 -14.17 -2.50
N ILE A 251 -9.27 -13.01 -2.22
CA ILE A 251 -8.00 -12.64 -2.84
C ILE A 251 -6.86 -13.60 -2.49
N GLU A 252 -6.82 -14.16 -1.27
CA GLU A 252 -5.77 -15.09 -0.86
C GLU A 252 -5.92 -16.46 -1.52
N GLU A 253 -7.15 -16.97 -1.61
CA GLU A 253 -7.47 -18.19 -2.33
C GLU A 253 -7.12 -18.08 -3.81
N PHE A 254 -7.38 -16.89 -4.41
CA PHE A 254 -7.01 -16.62 -5.80
C PHE A 254 -5.49 -16.58 -5.99
N ILE A 255 -4.74 -15.93 -5.08
CA ILE A 255 -3.27 -15.95 -5.11
C ILE A 255 -2.76 -17.40 -4.99
N ASP A 256 -3.29 -18.18 -4.05
CA ASP A 256 -2.94 -19.60 -3.87
C ASP A 256 -3.23 -20.43 -5.13
N PHE A 257 -4.37 -20.19 -5.77
CA PHE A 257 -4.70 -20.84 -7.05
C PHE A 257 -3.66 -20.50 -8.12
N CYS A 258 -3.30 -19.23 -8.28
CA CYS A 258 -2.32 -18.80 -9.25
C CYS A 258 -0.92 -19.42 -9.01
N ILE A 259 -0.50 -19.51 -7.76
CA ILE A 259 0.78 -20.12 -7.39
C ILE A 259 0.78 -21.64 -7.70
N ARG A 260 -0.28 -22.34 -7.31
CA ARG A 260 -0.41 -23.80 -7.59
C ARG A 260 -0.41 -24.09 -9.09
N ASN A 261 -1.01 -23.22 -9.87
CA ASN A 261 -1.16 -23.38 -11.32
C ASN A 261 -0.11 -22.59 -12.12
N LYS A 262 1.01 -22.16 -11.49
CA LYS A 262 2.00 -21.30 -12.13
C LYS A 262 2.51 -21.83 -13.48
N ARG A 263 2.73 -23.14 -13.60
CA ARG A 263 3.22 -23.78 -14.84
C ARG A 263 2.24 -23.65 -16.02
N TYR A 264 0.94 -23.53 -15.73
CA TYR A 264 -0.11 -23.38 -16.74
C TYR A 264 -0.41 -21.90 -17.03
N ILE A 265 -0.16 -21.02 -16.07
CA ILE A 265 -0.41 -19.58 -16.18
C ILE A 265 0.78 -18.90 -16.86
N VAL A 266 1.98 -19.15 -16.35
CA VAL A 266 3.23 -18.57 -16.84
C VAL A 266 3.78 -19.50 -17.92
N ARG A 267 3.55 -19.15 -19.17
CA ARG A 267 4.19 -19.82 -20.29
C ARG A 267 5.63 -19.33 -20.37
N GLU A 268 6.55 -19.99 -19.66
CA GLU A 268 7.95 -19.86 -20.02
C GLU A 268 8.08 -20.33 -21.47
N LYS A 269 8.55 -19.43 -22.34
CA LYS A 269 9.04 -19.86 -23.66
C LYS A 269 10.15 -20.86 -23.33
N GLU A 270 9.93 -22.13 -23.64
CA GLU A 270 11.05 -23.06 -23.77
C GLU A 270 12.08 -22.35 -24.66
N ALA A 271 13.21 -22.01 -24.08
CA ALA A 271 14.34 -21.50 -24.82
C ALA A 271 14.73 -22.60 -25.81
N LYS A 272 14.38 -22.39 -27.10
CA LYS A 272 14.94 -23.15 -28.18
C LYS A 272 16.36 -22.67 -28.45
#